data_99ed8533c72026e08f0a94ae4637f6eb
#
_entry.id   99ed8533c72026e08f0a94ae4637f6eb
#
_cell.length_a   1.000
_cell.length_b   1.000
_cell.length_c   1.000
_cell.angle_alpha   90.00
_cell.angle_beta   90.00
_cell.angle_gamma   90.00
#
_symmetry.space_group_name_H-M   'P 1'
#
loop_
_entity.id
_entity.type
_entity.pdbx_description
1 polymer ?
#
loop_
_entity_poly.entity_id
_entity_poly.type
_entity_poly.pdbx_seq_one_letter_code
_entity_poly.pdbx_strand_id
1 'polypeptide(L)'
;GLVENLLSITRIEDGRMNLQISPQLMDEMIEEALHHVNRKSCEHTITTQYGDEILLVNVDARLIMQVVVNLVDNAIKYTPMGSVIQISAYRKDHQVVVEVADNGPGIPDRAKAQVFEMFYTGQSRIADSHRSLGLGLPLCRAILTAHGGTLTLRDNIPNGSVFSFALPQSEVNIHE
;
A
#
# COMPACT_ATOMS: atom_id res chain seq x y z
N GLY A 1 16.14 0.10 -2.22
CA GLY A 1 16.54 1.26 -2.96
C GLY A 1 15.87 1.39 -4.32
N LEU A 2 16.16 2.47 -5.02
CA LEU A 2 15.56 2.77 -6.30
C LEU A 2 15.81 1.68 -7.35
N VAL A 3 17.03 1.19 -7.44
CA VAL A 3 17.40 0.16 -8.40
C VAL A 3 16.66 -1.13 -8.09
N GLU A 4 16.51 -1.45 -6.84
CA GLU A 4 15.79 -2.65 -6.40
C GLU A 4 14.31 -2.57 -6.78
N ASN A 5 13.70 -1.40 -6.60
CA ASN A 5 12.30 -1.19 -6.98
C ASN A 5 12.11 -1.35 -8.48
N LEU A 6 13.01 -0.78 -9.28
CA LEU A 6 12.93 -0.89 -10.73
C LEU A 6 13.09 -2.34 -11.17
N LEU A 7 14.04 -3.07 -10.61
CA LEU A 7 14.22 -4.48 -10.91
C LEU A 7 13.01 -5.30 -10.51
N SER A 8 12.41 -4.99 -9.36
CA SER A 8 11.22 -5.68 -8.88
C SER A 8 10.04 -5.48 -9.83
N ILE A 9 9.81 -4.25 -10.28
CA ILE A 9 8.75 -3.95 -11.24
C ILE A 9 8.96 -4.73 -12.53
N THR A 10 10.17 -4.70 -13.07
CA THR A 10 10.52 -5.39 -14.30
C THR A 10 10.28 -6.89 -14.19
N ARG A 11 10.69 -7.49 -13.08
CA ARG A 11 10.50 -8.93 -12.85
C ARG A 11 9.03 -9.30 -12.78
N ILE A 12 8.21 -8.48 -12.12
CA ILE A 12 6.78 -8.73 -11.99
C ILE A 12 6.10 -8.61 -13.35
N GLU A 13 6.41 -7.56 -14.10
CA GLU A 13 5.83 -7.34 -15.42
C GLU A 13 6.21 -8.43 -16.41
N ASP A 14 7.44 -8.92 -16.32
CA ASP A 14 7.91 -9.98 -17.19
C ASP A 14 7.44 -11.38 -16.77
N GLY A 15 6.72 -11.47 -15.65
CA GLY A 15 6.28 -12.74 -15.12
C GLY A 15 7.41 -13.59 -14.58
N ARG A 16 8.58 -13.03 -14.38
CA ARG A 16 9.76 -13.76 -13.89
C ARG A 16 9.84 -13.86 -12.38
N MET A 17 9.03 -13.10 -11.67
CA MET A 17 9.08 -13.12 -10.23
C MET A 17 8.47 -14.40 -9.71
N ASN A 18 9.28 -15.14 -8.98
CA ASN A 18 8.85 -16.37 -8.37
C ASN A 18 8.18 -16.05 -7.04
N LEU A 19 6.86 -15.99 -7.04
CA LEU A 19 6.10 -15.68 -5.83
C LEU A 19 6.10 -16.85 -4.89
N GLN A 20 6.39 -16.58 -3.64
CA GLN A 20 6.32 -17.59 -2.58
C GLN A 20 5.00 -17.43 -1.83
N ILE A 21 3.95 -17.94 -2.43
CA ILE A 21 2.59 -17.78 -1.93
C ILE A 21 2.36 -18.72 -0.74
N SER A 22 1.81 -18.17 0.33
CA SER A 22 1.39 -18.95 1.49
C SER A 22 0.25 -18.24 2.20
N PRO A 23 -0.53 -18.97 3.02
CA PRO A 23 -1.59 -18.33 3.80
C PRO A 23 -1.00 -17.35 4.82
N GLN A 24 -1.52 -16.13 4.82
CA GLN A 24 -1.04 -15.08 5.71
C GLN A 24 -2.24 -14.32 6.29
N LEU A 25 -2.10 -13.85 7.51
CA LEU A 25 -3.08 -12.98 8.13
C LEU A 25 -2.73 -11.53 7.84
N MET A 26 -3.66 -10.80 7.24
CA MET A 26 -3.41 -9.43 6.80
C MET A 26 -3.07 -8.50 7.96
N ASP A 27 -3.80 -8.61 9.07
CA ASP A 27 -3.55 -7.77 10.24
C ASP A 27 -2.13 -7.98 10.79
N GLU A 28 -1.65 -9.22 10.81
CA GLU A 28 -0.27 -9.50 11.24
C GLU A 28 0.75 -8.89 10.28
N MET A 29 0.50 -8.98 8.98
CA MET A 29 1.38 -8.38 7.98
C MET A 29 1.43 -6.87 8.12
N ILE A 30 0.30 -6.24 8.37
CA ILE A 30 0.23 -4.79 8.57
C ILE A 30 1.05 -4.38 9.79
N GLU A 31 0.87 -5.08 10.91
CA GLU A 31 1.61 -4.76 12.13
C GLU A 31 3.12 -4.90 11.91
N GLU A 32 3.53 -5.97 11.25
CA GLU A 32 4.95 -6.18 10.95
C GLU A 32 5.48 -5.10 10.00
N ALA A 33 4.71 -4.75 8.98
CA ALA A 33 5.10 -3.71 8.04
C ALA A 33 5.31 -2.37 8.74
N LEU A 34 4.47 -2.05 9.72
CA LEU A 34 4.58 -0.78 10.44
C LEU A 34 5.87 -0.67 11.23
N HIS A 35 6.50 -1.79 11.61
CA HIS A 35 7.81 -1.75 12.23
C HIS A 35 8.91 -1.31 11.26
N HIS A 36 8.68 -1.43 9.97
CA HIS A 36 9.65 -1.05 8.95
C HIS A 36 9.42 0.34 8.39
N VAL A 37 8.34 1.00 8.81
CA VAL A 37 8.05 2.37 8.37
C VAL A 37 9.03 3.32 9.04
N ASN A 38 9.58 4.24 8.26
CA ASN A 38 10.53 5.22 8.77
C ASN A 38 9.81 6.28 9.59
N ARG A 39 9.89 6.14 10.92
CA ARG A 39 9.28 7.09 11.85
C ARG A 39 10.26 8.12 12.41
N LYS A 40 11.43 8.18 11.83
CA LYS A 40 12.55 8.96 12.36
C LYS A 40 12.24 10.43 12.56
N SER A 41 11.44 10.98 11.68
CA SER A 41 11.05 12.40 11.74
C SER A 41 9.54 12.51 11.75
N CYS A 42 8.87 11.43 12.08
CA CYS A 42 7.42 11.37 11.92
C CYS A 42 6.72 11.95 13.13
N GLU A 43 6.06 13.08 12.92
CA GLU A 43 5.15 13.64 13.90
C GLU A 43 3.71 13.29 13.54
N HIS A 44 3.54 12.34 12.64
CA HIS A 44 2.22 11.85 12.28
C HIS A 44 1.71 10.84 13.29
N THR A 45 0.41 10.81 13.47
CA THR A 45 -0.24 9.78 14.27
C THR A 45 -0.68 8.66 13.34
N ILE A 46 -0.20 7.44 13.59
CA ILE A 46 -0.57 6.28 12.80
C ILE A 46 -1.44 5.37 13.66
N THR A 47 -2.65 5.12 13.19
CA THR A 47 -3.60 4.26 13.91
C THR A 47 -4.01 3.08 13.03
N THR A 48 -4.42 1.99 13.66
CA THR A 48 -4.90 0.81 12.96
C THR A 48 -6.29 0.45 13.46
N GLN A 49 -7.09 -0.10 12.57
CA GLN A 49 -8.44 -0.56 12.91
C GLN A 49 -8.75 -1.83 12.12
N TYR A 50 -8.97 -2.90 12.85
CA TYR A 50 -9.34 -4.20 12.26
C TYR A 50 -10.68 -4.63 12.83
N GLY A 51 -11.46 -5.34 12.01
CA GLY A 51 -12.67 -5.97 12.50
C GLY A 51 -12.37 -7.27 13.26
N ASP A 52 -13.41 -7.95 13.69
CA ASP A 52 -13.28 -9.21 14.40
C ASP A 52 -13.09 -10.41 13.47
N GLU A 53 -13.15 -10.17 12.17
CA GLU A 53 -13.07 -11.23 11.17
C GLU A 53 -11.64 -11.65 10.93
N ILE A 54 -11.47 -12.91 10.55
CA ILE A 54 -10.17 -13.45 10.16
C ILE A 54 -9.85 -12.93 8.74
N LEU A 55 -8.71 -12.28 8.59
CA LEU A 55 -8.31 -11.64 7.34
C LEU A 55 -7.22 -12.49 6.67
N LEU A 56 -7.61 -13.64 6.14
CA LEU A 56 -6.66 -14.60 5.58
C LEU A 56 -6.56 -14.44 4.06
N VAL A 57 -5.32 -14.35 3.57
CA VAL A 57 -5.03 -14.21 2.14
C VAL A 57 -3.87 -15.14 1.77
N ASN A 58 -3.85 -15.60 0.53
CA ASN A 58 -2.73 -16.37 -0.01
C ASN A 58 -1.84 -15.43 -0.81
N VAL A 59 -0.69 -15.09 -0.25
CA VAL A 59 0.18 -14.06 -0.82
C VAL A 59 1.64 -14.34 -0.46
N ASP A 60 2.52 -13.64 -1.16
CA ASP A 60 3.91 -13.54 -0.75
C ASP A 60 4.01 -12.41 0.28
N ALA A 61 4.21 -12.77 1.53
CA ALA A 61 4.18 -11.82 2.65
C ALA A 61 5.18 -10.68 2.46
N ARG A 62 6.38 -10.97 1.96
CA ARG A 62 7.41 -9.95 1.75
C ARG A 62 6.91 -8.83 0.85
N LEU A 63 6.23 -9.20 -0.22
CA LEU A 63 5.76 -8.25 -1.21
C LEU A 63 4.56 -7.46 -0.71
N ILE A 64 3.63 -8.11 -0.04
CA ILE A 64 2.47 -7.40 0.50
C ILE A 64 2.89 -6.44 1.62
N MET A 65 3.82 -6.84 2.48
CA MET A 65 4.35 -5.92 3.48
C MET A 65 5.02 -4.72 2.82
N GLN A 66 5.71 -4.93 1.70
CA GLN A 66 6.30 -3.82 0.96
C GLN A 66 5.24 -2.85 0.42
N VAL A 67 4.11 -3.37 -0.03
CA VAL A 67 2.98 -2.52 -0.44
C VAL A 67 2.51 -1.65 0.73
N VAL A 68 2.32 -2.25 1.89
CA VAL A 68 1.87 -1.50 3.07
C VAL A 68 2.89 -0.41 3.45
N VAL A 69 4.17 -0.77 3.51
CA VAL A 69 5.23 0.20 3.83
C VAL A 69 5.22 1.36 2.82
N ASN A 70 5.13 1.04 1.53
CA ASN A 70 5.15 2.08 0.49
C ASN A 70 3.94 3.01 0.61
N LEU A 71 2.76 2.47 0.88
CA LEU A 71 1.56 3.30 1.00
C LEU A 71 1.63 4.19 2.25
N VAL A 72 2.11 3.66 3.36
CA VAL A 72 2.23 4.45 4.59
C VAL A 72 3.32 5.51 4.45
N ASP A 73 4.48 5.15 3.90
CA ASP A 73 5.56 6.12 3.66
C ASP A 73 5.08 7.24 2.73
N ASN A 74 4.31 6.87 1.72
CA ASN A 74 3.74 7.85 0.79
C ASN A 74 2.81 8.80 1.52
N ALA A 75 1.96 8.29 2.40
CA ALA A 75 1.06 9.11 3.20
C ALA A 75 1.82 10.06 4.12
N ILE A 76 2.87 9.58 4.77
CA ILE A 76 3.72 10.42 5.61
C ILE A 76 4.37 11.53 4.79
N LYS A 77 4.88 11.18 3.63
CA LYS A 77 5.64 12.09 2.78
C LYS A 77 4.78 13.23 2.23
N TYR A 78 3.55 12.94 1.87
CA TYR A 78 2.69 13.91 1.19
C TYR A 78 1.67 14.60 2.09
N THR A 79 1.80 14.45 3.41
CA THR A 79 0.92 15.12 4.36
C THR A 79 1.74 15.96 5.33
N PRO A 80 1.19 17.08 5.85
CA PRO A 80 1.91 17.90 6.80
C PRO A 80 2.09 17.20 8.14
N MET A 81 3.07 17.66 8.91
CA MET A 81 3.27 17.19 10.27
C MET A 81 1.98 17.34 11.07
N GLY A 82 1.73 16.39 11.95
CA GLY A 82 0.52 16.36 12.75
C GLY A 82 -0.66 15.67 12.08
N SER A 83 -0.50 15.25 10.82
CA SER A 83 -1.57 14.53 10.12
C SER A 83 -1.80 13.16 10.75
N VAL A 84 -3.02 12.66 10.59
CA VAL A 84 -3.41 11.33 11.06
C VAL A 84 -3.47 10.38 9.86
N ILE A 85 -2.82 9.23 10.00
CA ILE A 85 -2.87 8.16 9.01
C ILE A 85 -3.54 6.97 9.68
N GLN A 86 -4.65 6.53 9.12
CA GLN A 86 -5.39 5.39 9.64
C GLN A 86 -5.33 4.24 8.66
N ILE A 87 -4.94 3.07 9.16
CA ILE A 87 -4.89 1.86 8.36
C ILE A 87 -6.00 0.95 8.87
N SER A 88 -6.91 0.58 7.97
CA SER A 88 -7.98 -0.34 8.31
C SER A 88 -7.98 -1.54 7.38
N ALA A 89 -8.44 -2.66 7.88
CA ALA A 89 -8.54 -3.88 7.10
C ALA A 89 -9.83 -4.61 7.47
N TYR A 90 -10.52 -5.09 6.45
CA TYR A 90 -11.81 -5.77 6.64
C TYR A 90 -12.10 -6.70 5.46
N ARG A 91 -13.09 -7.56 5.64
CA ARG A 91 -13.55 -8.42 4.54
C ARG A 91 -14.77 -7.80 3.88
N LYS A 92 -14.82 -7.91 2.57
CA LYS A 92 -15.96 -7.47 1.78
C LYS A 92 -16.01 -8.27 0.48
N ASP A 93 -17.14 -8.91 0.20
CA ASP A 93 -17.37 -9.61 -1.09
C ASP A 93 -16.28 -10.62 -1.43
N HIS A 94 -15.90 -11.45 -0.47
CA HIS A 94 -14.86 -12.47 -0.62
C HIS A 94 -13.46 -11.89 -0.88
N GLN A 95 -13.26 -10.65 -0.51
CA GLN A 95 -11.95 -10.01 -0.58
C GLN A 95 -11.55 -9.47 0.77
N VAL A 96 -10.25 -9.39 0.99
CA VAL A 96 -9.69 -8.64 2.12
C VAL A 96 -9.29 -7.27 1.58
N VAL A 97 -9.85 -6.23 2.16
CA VAL A 97 -9.61 -4.84 1.75
C VAL A 97 -8.76 -4.15 2.82
N VAL A 98 -7.74 -3.44 2.37
CA VAL A 98 -6.89 -2.63 3.25
C VAL A 98 -6.96 -1.20 2.77
N GLU A 99 -7.20 -0.26 3.69
CA GLU A 99 -7.26 1.16 3.38
C GLU A 99 -6.22 1.90 4.19
N VAL A 100 -5.47 2.76 3.51
CA VAL A 100 -4.55 3.70 4.14
C VAL A 100 -5.12 5.09 3.90
N ALA A 101 -5.67 5.67 4.94
CA ALA A 101 -6.38 6.95 4.86
C ALA A 101 -5.57 8.03 5.57
N ASP A 102 -5.46 9.20 4.93
CA ASP A 102 -4.83 10.35 5.56
C ASP A 102 -5.80 11.53 5.58
N ASN A 103 -5.51 12.50 6.42
CA ASN A 103 -6.29 13.74 6.52
C ASN A 103 -5.52 14.94 5.97
N GLY A 104 -4.67 14.72 5.00
CA GLY A 104 -3.88 15.76 4.35
C GLY A 104 -4.68 16.55 3.30
N PRO A 105 -3.98 17.20 2.37
CA PRO A 105 -4.64 18.05 1.37
C PRO A 105 -5.37 17.28 0.27
N GLY A 106 -5.14 15.98 0.15
CA GLY A 106 -5.74 15.18 -0.91
C GLY A 106 -5.01 15.30 -2.23
N ILE A 107 -5.52 14.58 -3.22
CA ILE A 107 -4.94 14.55 -4.57
C ILE A 107 -6.03 15.01 -5.54
N PRO A 108 -5.73 15.99 -6.39
CA PRO A 108 -6.71 16.46 -7.39
C PRO A 108 -7.16 15.32 -8.30
N ASP A 109 -8.43 15.36 -8.72
CA ASP A 109 -8.97 14.30 -9.58
C ASP A 109 -8.15 14.10 -10.85
N ARG A 110 -7.65 15.20 -11.42
CA ARG A 110 -6.83 15.16 -12.64
C ARG A 110 -5.51 14.41 -12.44
N ALA A 111 -5.07 14.29 -11.20
CA ALA A 111 -3.80 13.63 -10.89
C ALA A 111 -3.97 12.20 -10.41
N LYS A 112 -5.19 11.78 -10.07
CA LYS A 112 -5.39 10.46 -9.46
C LYS A 112 -4.91 9.29 -10.33
N ALA A 113 -5.16 9.36 -11.63
CA ALA A 113 -4.68 8.31 -12.53
C ALA A 113 -3.16 8.38 -12.70
N GLN A 114 -2.60 9.57 -12.70
CA GLN A 114 -1.19 9.80 -12.95
C GLN A 114 -0.29 9.34 -11.82
N VAL A 115 -0.79 9.33 -10.57
CA VAL A 115 0.05 8.94 -9.43
C VAL A 115 0.50 7.48 -9.50
N PHE A 116 -0.17 6.66 -10.30
CA PHE A 116 0.22 5.28 -10.52
C PHE A 116 1.20 5.10 -11.68
N GLU A 117 1.51 6.18 -12.40
CA GLU A 117 2.45 6.11 -13.50
C GLU A 117 3.88 6.10 -12.97
N MET A 118 4.73 5.34 -13.67
CA MET A 118 6.14 5.26 -13.32
C MET A 118 6.78 6.66 -13.42
N PHE A 119 7.61 7.02 -12.44
CA PHE A 119 8.32 8.29 -12.34
C PHE A 119 7.45 9.52 -12.08
N TYR A 120 6.16 9.34 -11.84
CA TYR A 120 5.32 10.47 -11.43
C TYR A 120 5.49 10.74 -9.94
N THR A 121 5.77 12.00 -9.58
CA THR A 121 6.02 12.38 -8.19
C THR A 121 5.00 13.37 -7.63
N GLY A 122 3.98 13.76 -8.38
CA GLY A 122 2.96 14.72 -7.93
C GLY A 122 3.46 16.14 -7.81
N GLN A 123 4.72 16.31 -7.53
CA GLN A 123 5.40 17.59 -7.49
C GLN A 123 6.66 17.45 -8.32
N SER A 124 6.77 18.23 -9.36
CA SER A 124 7.95 18.19 -10.25
C SER A 124 9.17 18.78 -9.57
N ARG A 125 9.38 18.52 -8.31
CA ARG A 125 10.50 19.10 -7.58
C ARG A 125 11.61 18.11 -7.43
N ILE A 126 12.76 18.53 -7.88
CA ILE A 126 13.98 17.77 -7.82
C ILE A 126 14.37 17.44 -6.37
N ALA A 127 14.01 18.30 -5.43
CA ALA A 127 14.37 18.12 -4.02
C ALA A 127 13.88 16.81 -3.41
N ASP A 128 12.76 16.29 -3.92
CA ASP A 128 12.18 15.06 -3.41
C ASP A 128 12.54 13.84 -4.24
N SER A 129 13.29 14.04 -5.31
CA SER A 129 13.58 12.98 -6.26
C SER A 129 14.40 11.83 -5.66
N HIS A 130 15.19 12.10 -4.65
CA HIS A 130 16.03 11.07 -4.03
C HIS A 130 15.19 10.01 -3.31
N ARG A 131 13.90 10.25 -3.12
CA ARG A 131 13.05 9.33 -2.36
C ARG A 131 12.16 8.46 -3.19
N SER A 132 11.74 8.91 -4.32
CA SER A 132 10.65 8.20 -4.95
C SER A 132 10.67 8.16 -6.44
N LEU A 133 11.37 8.89 -7.16
CA LEU A 133 11.30 8.87 -8.63
C LEU A 133 9.97 8.30 -9.19
N GLY A 134 8.91 8.29 -8.37
CA GLY A 134 7.62 7.78 -8.79
C GLY A 134 7.53 6.29 -9.01
N LEU A 135 8.33 5.48 -8.30
CA LEU A 135 8.30 4.03 -8.45
C LEU A 135 7.51 3.29 -7.39
N GLY A 136 7.24 3.94 -6.24
CA GLY A 136 6.56 3.29 -5.13
C GLY A 136 5.17 2.80 -5.47
N LEU A 137 4.32 3.65 -6.03
CA LEU A 137 2.95 3.29 -6.38
C LEU A 137 2.87 2.34 -7.56
N PRO A 138 3.64 2.53 -8.65
CA PRO A 138 3.66 1.52 -9.72
C PRO A 138 4.12 0.15 -9.22
N LEU A 139 5.09 0.09 -8.31
CA LEU A 139 5.52 -1.17 -7.73
C LEU A 139 4.39 -1.81 -6.93
N CYS A 140 3.68 -1.05 -6.11
CA CYS A 140 2.52 -1.56 -5.37
C CYS A 140 1.48 -2.15 -6.31
N ARG A 141 1.17 -1.44 -7.38
CA ARG A 141 0.19 -1.90 -8.37
C ARG A 141 0.63 -3.19 -9.03
N ALA A 142 1.90 -3.29 -9.40
CA ALA A 142 2.44 -4.49 -10.02
C ALA A 142 2.38 -5.68 -9.07
N ILE A 143 2.76 -5.49 -7.81
CA ILE A 143 2.68 -6.54 -6.80
C ILE A 143 1.25 -7.03 -6.62
N LEU A 144 0.32 -6.09 -6.47
CA LEU A 144 -1.09 -6.45 -6.25
C LEU A 144 -1.68 -7.14 -7.46
N THR A 145 -1.37 -6.68 -8.66
CA THR A 145 -1.83 -7.33 -9.89
C THR A 145 -1.31 -8.77 -9.97
N ALA A 146 -0.06 -8.99 -9.61
CA ALA A 146 0.52 -10.33 -9.60
C ALA A 146 -0.19 -11.26 -8.61
N HIS A 147 -0.84 -10.71 -7.60
CA HIS A 147 -1.60 -11.49 -6.61
C HIS A 147 -3.10 -11.54 -6.91
N GLY A 148 -3.50 -11.04 -8.06
CA GLY A 148 -4.93 -11.00 -8.42
C GLY A 148 -5.72 -9.93 -7.71
N GLY A 149 -5.03 -8.92 -7.19
CA GLY A 149 -5.65 -7.83 -6.45
C GLY A 149 -5.75 -6.54 -7.24
N THR A 150 -6.23 -5.50 -6.57
CA THR A 150 -6.42 -4.19 -7.15
C THR A 150 -5.94 -3.10 -6.20
N LEU A 151 -5.62 -1.94 -6.75
CA LEU A 151 -5.23 -0.76 -5.97
C LEU A 151 -5.99 0.42 -6.51
N THR A 152 -6.65 1.16 -5.63
CA THR A 152 -7.46 2.33 -5.99
C THR A 152 -7.13 3.51 -5.10
N LEU A 153 -7.53 4.69 -5.55
CA LEU A 153 -7.35 5.94 -4.83
C LEU A 153 -8.67 6.70 -4.85
N ARG A 154 -9.10 7.18 -3.69
CA ARG A 154 -10.28 8.04 -3.60
C ARG A 154 -10.03 9.15 -2.58
N ASP A 155 -10.93 10.13 -2.56
CA ASP A 155 -10.86 11.20 -1.57
C ASP A 155 -11.31 10.71 -0.21
N ASN A 156 -10.67 11.24 0.84
CA ASN A 156 -11.12 11.04 2.21
C ASN A 156 -12.07 12.17 2.61
N ILE A 157 -12.88 11.93 3.59
CA ILE A 157 -13.86 12.89 4.10
C ILE A 157 -13.51 13.25 5.53
N PRO A 158 -13.41 14.54 5.87
CA PRO A 158 -13.70 15.74 5.07
C PRO A 158 -12.58 16.15 4.10
N ASN A 159 -11.37 15.64 4.28
CA ASN A 159 -10.23 15.94 3.44
C ASN A 159 -9.21 14.82 3.50
N GLY A 160 -8.32 14.76 2.51
CA GLY A 160 -7.27 13.79 2.43
C GLY A 160 -7.49 12.77 1.33
N SER A 161 -6.75 11.67 1.42
CA SER A 161 -6.79 10.61 0.42
C SER A 161 -6.90 9.25 1.07
N VAL A 162 -7.49 8.30 0.35
CA VAL A 162 -7.54 6.89 0.77
C VAL A 162 -6.98 6.04 -0.36
N PHE A 163 -5.85 5.39 -0.10
CA PHE A 163 -5.35 4.32 -0.96
C PHE A 163 -5.93 3.01 -0.44
N SER A 164 -6.59 2.28 -1.32
CA SER A 164 -7.25 1.05 -0.95
C SER A 164 -6.78 -0.07 -1.85
N PHE A 165 -6.39 -1.19 -1.26
CA PHE A 165 -6.12 -2.37 -2.05
C PHE A 165 -6.97 -3.54 -1.57
N ALA A 166 -7.27 -4.44 -2.49
CA ALA A 166 -8.08 -5.61 -2.21
C ALA A 166 -7.39 -6.84 -2.77
N LEU A 167 -7.44 -7.92 -2.00
CA LEU A 167 -6.88 -9.20 -2.40
C LEU A 167 -7.94 -10.27 -2.21
N PRO A 168 -7.95 -11.32 -3.05
CA PRO A 168 -8.89 -12.40 -2.85
C PRO A 168 -8.70 -13.03 -1.47
N GLN A 169 -9.80 -13.26 -0.78
CA GLN A 169 -9.78 -13.95 0.51
C GLN A 169 -9.36 -15.40 0.30
N SER A 170 -8.47 -15.88 1.17
CA SER A 170 -8.14 -17.29 1.15
C SER A 170 -9.27 -18.07 1.78
N GLU A 171 -9.71 -19.11 1.10
CA GLU A 171 -10.69 -20.03 1.66
C GLU A 171 -9.95 -21.15 2.39
N VAL A 172 -9.85 -20.99 3.69
CA VAL A 172 -9.31 -22.06 4.51
C VAL A 172 -10.46 -22.94 4.93
N ASN A 173 -10.33 -24.19 4.62
CA ASN A 173 -11.29 -25.19 5.04
C ASN A 173 -11.04 -25.49 6.52
N ILE A 174 -11.84 -24.86 7.36
CA ILE A 174 -11.65 -24.93 8.82
C ILE A 174 -12.23 -26.23 9.42
N HIS A 175 -12.62 -27.15 8.60
CA HIS A 175 -13.23 -28.40 9.07
C HIS A 175 -12.24 -29.48 9.45
N GLU A 176 -11.02 -29.14 9.54
CA GLU A 176 -9.99 -30.12 9.84
C GLU A 176 -9.51 -30.04 11.25
#